data_1bb2b4741d52ba34bb5a490f53219190
#
_entry.id   1bb2b4741d52ba34bb5a490f53219190
#
_cell.length_a   1.000
_cell.length_b   1.000
_cell.length_c   1.000
_cell.angle_alpha   90.00
_cell.angle_beta   90.00
_cell.angle_gamma   90.00
#
_symmetry.space_group_name_H-M   'P 1'
#
loop_
_entity.id
_entity.type
_entity.pdbx_description
1 polymer ?
#
loop_
_entity_poly.entity_id
_entity_poly.type
_entity_poly.pdbx_seq_one_letter_code
_entity_poly.pdbx_strand_id
1 'polypeptide(L)'
;MNLQGRNFLTLKDFTPEEIRYFLDTAKELKEKKKNHVPMKEFEGRNIALIFEKTSTRTRCSFEVAAHDLGMGVTYLDPSGSQIGKKESIADTARVLGRMFDGIEYRGFGQEIVEELAEYAGVPVWNGLTNEYHPTQMLADLLTIEEQFGHLEGIRLTYMGDARYNMGNSLMIACSKMGMHFTACAPKEYFPNKELVALCEEYAKESGGSITLTEDVKAGTKDADVLYTDVWVSMG
;
A
#
# COMPACT_ATOMS: atom_id res chain seq x y z
N MET A 1 -9.78 5.58 17.77
CA MET A 1 -10.18 5.20 16.40
C MET A 1 -10.40 3.70 16.34
N ASN A 2 -11.46 3.22 15.69
CA ASN A 2 -11.72 1.78 15.59
C ASN A 2 -11.58 1.32 14.12
N LEU A 3 -10.47 0.65 13.81
CA LEU A 3 -10.18 0.07 12.50
C LEU A 3 -10.29 -1.46 12.50
N GLN A 4 -10.81 -2.05 13.59
CA GLN A 4 -10.92 -3.50 13.73
C GLN A 4 -11.81 -4.09 12.63
N GLY A 5 -11.31 -5.13 11.97
CA GLY A 5 -12.03 -5.85 10.93
C GLY A 5 -12.05 -5.15 9.56
N ARG A 6 -11.46 -3.96 9.42
CA ARG A 6 -11.42 -3.27 8.12
C ARG A 6 -10.37 -3.88 7.19
N ASN A 7 -10.72 -3.92 5.92
CA ASN A 7 -9.80 -4.25 4.85
C ASN A 7 -8.83 -3.09 4.59
N PHE A 8 -7.64 -3.39 4.05
CA PHE A 8 -6.63 -2.41 3.67
C PHE A 8 -6.26 -2.58 2.19
N LEU A 9 -7.14 -2.10 1.30
CA LEU A 9 -7.05 -2.33 -0.15
C LEU A 9 -6.37 -1.18 -0.88
N THR A 10 -6.72 0.05 -0.51
CA THR A 10 -6.12 1.29 -1.03
C THR A 10 -6.14 2.38 0.04
N LEU A 11 -5.27 3.39 -0.07
CA LEU A 11 -5.34 4.57 0.82
C LEU A 11 -6.54 5.48 0.52
N LYS A 12 -7.27 5.27 -0.59
CA LYS A 12 -8.54 5.98 -0.86
C LYS A 12 -9.57 5.74 0.24
N ASP A 13 -9.56 4.54 0.83
CA ASP A 13 -10.54 4.06 1.78
C ASP A 13 -10.35 4.61 3.20
N PHE A 14 -9.29 5.41 3.41
CA PHE A 14 -8.89 5.92 4.72
C PHE A 14 -8.81 7.44 4.74
N THR A 15 -9.21 8.03 5.88
CA THR A 15 -9.03 9.47 6.08
C THR A 15 -7.57 9.82 6.39
N PRO A 16 -7.15 11.09 6.25
CA PRO A 16 -5.81 11.52 6.68
C PRO A 16 -5.48 11.16 8.13
N GLU A 17 -6.46 11.28 9.04
CA GLU A 17 -6.30 10.93 10.45
C GLU A 17 -6.11 9.42 10.66
N GLU A 18 -6.79 8.58 9.85
CA GLU A 18 -6.59 7.14 9.88
C GLU A 18 -5.21 6.73 9.35
N ILE A 19 -4.74 7.39 8.27
CA ILE A 19 -3.38 7.20 7.76
C ILE A 19 -2.36 7.64 8.81
N ARG A 20 -2.57 8.77 9.48
CA ARG A 20 -1.74 9.25 10.59
C ARG A 20 -1.67 8.20 11.71
N TYR A 21 -2.82 7.64 12.08
CA TYR A 21 -2.87 6.59 13.10
C TYR A 21 -2.04 5.35 12.72
N PHE A 22 -2.06 4.92 11.45
CA PHE A 22 -1.19 3.83 10.99
C PHE A 22 0.30 4.18 11.13
N LEU A 23 0.69 5.40 10.75
CA LEU A 23 2.09 5.83 10.84
C LEU A 23 2.57 5.90 12.30
N ASP A 24 1.74 6.43 13.20
CA ASP A 24 2.07 6.53 14.63
C ASP A 24 2.17 5.13 15.26
N THR A 25 1.26 4.22 14.93
CA THR A 25 1.32 2.81 15.33
C THR A 25 2.59 2.13 14.80
N ALA A 26 2.95 2.39 13.54
CA ALA A 26 4.16 1.83 12.94
C ALA A 26 5.43 2.33 13.65
N LYS A 27 5.49 3.60 14.05
CA LYS A 27 6.59 4.16 14.85
C LYS A 27 6.70 3.46 16.20
N GLU A 28 5.58 3.30 16.91
CA GLU A 28 5.54 2.61 18.19
C GLU A 28 6.05 1.16 18.07
N LEU A 29 5.55 0.41 17.09
CA LEU A 29 5.96 -0.97 16.85
C LEU A 29 7.44 -1.07 16.43
N LYS A 30 7.94 -0.12 15.63
CA LYS A 30 9.34 -0.02 15.22
C LYS A 30 10.25 0.16 16.44
N GLU A 31 9.88 1.04 17.37
CA GLU A 31 10.66 1.25 18.61
C GLU A 31 10.59 0.03 19.54
N LYS A 32 9.42 -0.62 19.68
CA LYS A 32 9.31 -1.88 20.43
C LYS A 32 10.24 -2.95 19.86
N LYS A 33 10.22 -3.14 18.51
CA LYS A 33 11.09 -4.09 17.84
C LYS A 33 12.57 -3.78 18.05
N LYS A 34 12.98 -2.53 17.88
CA LYS A 34 14.36 -2.07 18.07
C LYS A 34 14.87 -2.33 19.50
N ASN A 35 14.01 -2.18 20.48
CA ASN A 35 14.32 -2.38 21.89
C ASN A 35 14.05 -3.82 22.38
N HIS A 36 13.77 -4.75 21.47
CA HIS A 36 13.47 -6.16 21.75
C HIS A 36 12.34 -6.36 22.78
N VAL A 37 11.36 -5.46 22.80
CA VAL A 37 10.15 -5.58 23.62
C VAL A 37 9.26 -6.66 22.99
N PRO A 38 8.90 -7.72 23.74
CA PRO A 38 8.01 -8.75 23.23
C PRO A 38 6.65 -8.18 22.80
N MET A 39 6.20 -8.54 21.62
CA MET A 39 4.92 -8.14 21.06
C MET A 39 4.13 -9.43 20.76
N LYS A 40 3.11 -9.72 21.54
CA LYS A 40 2.29 -10.95 21.39
C LYS A 40 0.81 -10.64 21.41
N GLU A 41 0.44 -9.44 20.97
CA GLU A 41 -0.92 -8.93 20.98
C GLU A 41 -1.91 -9.82 20.19
N PHE A 42 -1.34 -10.60 19.25
CA PHE A 42 -2.14 -11.50 18.37
C PHE A 42 -1.72 -12.97 18.51
N GLU A 43 -1.22 -13.38 19.68
CA GLU A 43 -0.86 -14.77 19.94
C GLU A 43 -2.06 -15.72 19.67
N GLY A 44 -1.80 -16.78 18.90
CA GLY A 44 -2.82 -17.77 18.50
C GLY A 44 -3.63 -17.40 17.26
N ARG A 45 -3.43 -16.20 16.69
CA ARG A 45 -3.99 -15.83 15.37
C ARG A 45 -3.15 -16.39 14.24
N ASN A 46 -3.78 -16.59 13.08
CA ASN A 46 -3.11 -17.10 11.89
C ASN A 46 -3.49 -16.27 10.67
N ILE A 47 -2.52 -15.98 9.82
CA ILE A 47 -2.75 -15.25 8.57
C ILE A 47 -2.32 -16.08 7.35
N ALA A 48 -3.03 -15.89 6.24
CA ALA A 48 -2.64 -16.42 4.94
C ALA A 48 -1.95 -15.32 4.11
N LEU A 49 -0.86 -15.67 3.45
CA LEU A 49 -0.17 -14.82 2.48
C LEU A 49 -0.31 -15.43 1.09
N ILE A 50 -1.12 -14.79 0.24
CA ILE A 50 -1.40 -15.23 -1.13
C ILE A 50 -0.53 -14.44 -2.09
N PHE A 51 0.37 -15.14 -2.81
CA PHE A 51 1.26 -14.51 -3.76
C PHE A 51 1.06 -15.09 -5.17
N GLU A 52 0.46 -14.33 -6.07
CA GLU A 52 0.44 -14.64 -7.50
C GLU A 52 1.63 -14.00 -8.24
N LYS A 53 2.19 -12.92 -7.68
CA LYS A 53 3.46 -12.31 -8.10
C LYS A 53 4.51 -12.52 -6.99
N THR A 54 5.65 -13.06 -7.34
CA THR A 54 6.75 -13.30 -6.40
C THR A 54 7.28 -11.99 -5.81
N SER A 55 7.66 -12.02 -4.54
CA SER A 55 8.33 -10.89 -3.88
C SER A 55 9.08 -11.36 -2.64
N THR A 56 10.35 -11.06 -2.56
CA THR A 56 11.16 -11.34 -1.37
C THR A 56 10.80 -10.39 -0.22
N ARG A 57 10.80 -9.08 -0.50
CA ARG A 57 10.60 -8.05 0.53
C ARG A 57 9.20 -8.09 1.16
N THR A 58 8.15 -8.09 0.35
CA THR A 58 6.77 -8.12 0.85
C THR A 58 6.51 -9.38 1.68
N ARG A 59 6.93 -10.55 1.16
CA ARG A 59 6.79 -11.81 1.88
C ARG A 59 7.50 -11.76 3.24
N CYS A 60 8.79 -11.45 3.25
CA CYS A 60 9.56 -11.40 4.50
C CYS A 60 9.00 -10.35 5.49
N SER A 61 8.51 -9.21 4.99
CA SER A 61 7.93 -8.17 5.86
C SER A 61 6.67 -8.67 6.56
N PHE A 62 5.74 -9.30 5.84
CA PHE A 62 4.53 -9.86 6.45
C PHE A 62 4.82 -11.05 7.36
N GLU A 63 5.68 -11.99 6.94
CA GLU A 63 6.08 -13.13 7.78
C GLU A 63 6.71 -12.67 9.10
N VAL A 64 7.68 -11.76 9.02
CA VAL A 64 8.38 -11.27 10.22
C VAL A 64 7.45 -10.44 11.11
N ALA A 65 6.64 -9.56 10.53
CA ALA A 65 5.68 -8.76 11.31
C ALA A 65 4.67 -9.64 12.05
N ALA A 66 4.14 -10.67 11.38
CA ALA A 66 3.22 -11.63 11.99
C ALA A 66 3.87 -12.38 13.13
N HIS A 67 5.09 -12.90 12.94
CA HIS A 67 5.83 -13.60 13.99
C HIS A 67 6.15 -12.69 15.19
N ASP A 68 6.58 -11.44 14.94
CA ASP A 68 6.83 -10.46 16.01
C ASP A 68 5.58 -10.22 16.86
N LEU A 69 4.38 -10.26 16.26
CA LEU A 69 3.09 -10.08 16.92
C LEU A 69 2.50 -11.38 17.49
N GLY A 70 3.19 -12.51 17.37
CA GLY A 70 2.77 -13.82 17.90
C GLY A 70 1.83 -14.62 16.99
N MET A 71 1.69 -14.21 15.72
CA MET A 71 0.84 -14.91 14.75
C MET A 71 1.52 -16.08 14.07
N GLY A 72 0.74 -17.09 13.66
CA GLY A 72 1.12 -18.08 12.67
C GLY A 72 0.94 -17.55 11.24
N VAL A 73 1.76 -18.07 10.31
CA VAL A 73 1.73 -17.66 8.90
C VAL A 73 1.68 -18.89 7.99
N THR A 74 0.80 -18.85 6.99
CA THR A 74 0.80 -19.82 5.88
C THR A 74 1.01 -19.08 4.57
N TYR A 75 2.10 -19.43 3.89
CA TYR A 75 2.42 -18.88 2.57
C TYR A 75 1.83 -19.76 1.46
N LEU A 76 1.07 -19.16 0.56
CA LEU A 76 0.44 -19.78 -0.60
C LEU A 76 1.05 -19.22 -1.88
N ASP A 77 1.94 -19.98 -2.50
CA ASP A 77 2.58 -19.60 -3.76
C ASP A 77 1.72 -19.96 -4.99
N PRO A 78 2.02 -19.39 -6.17
CA PRO A 78 1.26 -19.65 -7.39
C PRO A 78 1.29 -21.11 -7.86
N SER A 79 2.32 -21.86 -7.48
CA SER A 79 2.50 -23.27 -7.90
C SER A 79 1.74 -24.24 -7.01
N GLY A 80 1.64 -23.90 -5.72
CA GLY A 80 0.96 -24.72 -4.70
C GLY A 80 -0.52 -24.40 -4.49
N SER A 81 -1.05 -23.34 -5.16
CA SER A 81 -2.41 -22.84 -4.98
C SER A 81 -3.31 -23.19 -6.18
N GLN A 82 -4.60 -23.44 -5.91
CA GLN A 82 -5.64 -23.64 -6.92
C GLN A 82 -6.44 -22.35 -7.21
N ILE A 83 -6.08 -21.25 -6.57
CA ILE A 83 -6.74 -19.95 -6.66
C ILE A 83 -6.82 -19.47 -8.11
N GLY A 84 -8.02 -19.10 -8.57
CA GLY A 84 -8.25 -18.62 -9.92
C GLY A 84 -8.08 -19.67 -11.04
N LYS A 85 -7.83 -20.95 -10.70
CA LYS A 85 -7.67 -22.04 -11.67
C LYS A 85 -8.84 -23.02 -11.63
N LYS A 86 -9.00 -23.74 -10.51
CA LYS A 86 -10.08 -24.71 -10.30
C LYS A 86 -11.15 -24.19 -9.32
N GLU A 87 -10.78 -23.21 -8.51
CA GLU A 87 -11.67 -22.56 -7.55
C GLU A 87 -11.85 -21.09 -7.94
N SER A 88 -13.06 -20.57 -7.74
CA SER A 88 -13.30 -19.13 -7.87
C SER A 88 -12.62 -18.37 -6.74
N ILE A 89 -12.34 -17.09 -6.97
CA ILE A 89 -11.78 -16.19 -5.93
C ILE A 89 -12.71 -16.15 -4.72
N ALA A 90 -14.03 -16.03 -4.95
CA ALA A 90 -15.04 -16.00 -3.91
C ALA A 90 -15.07 -17.29 -3.05
N ASP A 91 -14.93 -18.49 -3.66
CA ASP A 91 -14.92 -19.74 -2.91
C ASP A 91 -13.63 -19.89 -2.10
N THR A 92 -12.49 -19.56 -2.71
CA THR A 92 -11.20 -19.50 -2.01
C THR A 92 -11.28 -18.55 -0.80
N ALA A 93 -11.85 -17.36 -0.98
CA ALA A 93 -12.02 -16.36 0.09
C ALA A 93 -12.83 -16.92 1.25
N ARG A 94 -13.99 -17.56 0.94
CA ARG A 94 -14.84 -18.18 1.98
C ARG A 94 -14.13 -19.29 2.76
N VAL A 95 -13.36 -20.14 2.07
CA VAL A 95 -12.59 -21.22 2.70
C VAL A 95 -11.50 -20.64 3.59
N LEU A 96 -10.67 -19.73 3.07
CA LEU A 96 -9.57 -19.14 3.83
C LEU A 96 -10.06 -18.29 5.01
N GLY A 97 -11.16 -17.56 4.85
CA GLY A 97 -11.78 -16.81 5.93
C GLY A 97 -12.35 -17.65 7.08
N ARG A 98 -12.50 -18.98 6.89
CA ARG A 98 -12.85 -19.91 7.97
C ARG A 98 -11.63 -20.52 8.67
N MET A 99 -10.45 -20.42 8.06
CA MET A 99 -9.22 -20.99 8.56
C MET A 99 -8.31 -19.93 9.20
N PHE A 100 -8.33 -18.70 8.67
CA PHE A 100 -7.40 -17.64 9.01
C PHE A 100 -8.12 -16.43 9.62
N ASP A 101 -7.38 -15.64 10.40
CA ASP A 101 -7.86 -14.40 11.02
C ASP A 101 -7.60 -13.17 10.14
N GLY A 102 -6.85 -13.32 9.05
CA GLY A 102 -6.58 -12.30 8.06
C GLY A 102 -5.88 -12.87 6.83
N ILE A 103 -5.98 -12.15 5.71
CA ILE A 103 -5.44 -12.57 4.41
C ILE A 103 -4.65 -11.40 3.79
N GLU A 104 -3.41 -11.66 3.42
CA GLU A 104 -2.66 -10.76 2.52
C GLU A 104 -2.72 -11.31 1.10
N TYR A 105 -2.87 -10.40 0.14
CA TYR A 105 -2.84 -10.72 -1.27
C TYR A 105 -1.83 -9.85 -2.01
N ARG A 106 -0.97 -10.49 -2.80
CA ARG A 106 -0.10 -9.84 -3.75
C ARG A 106 -0.23 -10.50 -5.13
N GLY A 107 -0.71 -9.74 -6.10
CA GLY A 107 -1.01 -10.33 -7.41
C GLY A 107 -1.20 -9.31 -8.53
N PHE A 108 -2.23 -9.53 -9.33
CA PHE A 108 -2.50 -8.80 -10.56
C PHE A 108 -3.58 -7.73 -10.39
N GLY A 109 -4.82 -8.01 -10.79
CA GLY A 109 -5.89 -7.04 -10.81
C GLY A 109 -6.39 -6.65 -9.43
N GLN A 110 -6.79 -5.39 -9.28
CA GLN A 110 -7.38 -4.87 -8.05
C GLN A 110 -8.72 -5.57 -7.74
N GLU A 111 -9.48 -5.96 -8.76
CA GLU A 111 -10.72 -6.69 -8.64
C GLU A 111 -10.57 -8.01 -7.89
N ILE A 112 -9.42 -8.66 -7.97
CA ILE A 112 -9.15 -9.94 -7.27
C ILE A 112 -9.09 -9.72 -5.76
N VAL A 113 -8.33 -8.71 -5.31
CA VAL A 113 -8.22 -8.42 -3.88
C VAL A 113 -9.53 -7.85 -3.31
N GLU A 114 -10.30 -7.13 -4.12
CA GLU A 114 -11.63 -6.64 -3.75
C GLU A 114 -12.63 -7.79 -3.59
N GLU A 115 -12.63 -8.76 -4.51
CA GLU A 115 -13.45 -9.97 -4.40
C GLU A 115 -13.06 -10.82 -3.19
N LEU A 116 -11.75 -10.99 -2.92
CA LEU A 116 -11.27 -11.62 -1.68
C LEU A 116 -11.83 -10.91 -0.45
N ALA A 117 -11.78 -9.59 -0.42
CA ALA A 117 -12.25 -8.79 0.71
C ALA A 117 -13.77 -8.87 0.90
N GLU A 118 -14.53 -8.99 -0.18
CA GLU A 118 -15.99 -9.13 -0.14
C GLU A 118 -16.44 -10.46 0.50
N TYR A 119 -15.73 -11.56 0.20
CA TYR A 119 -16.19 -12.90 0.57
C TYR A 119 -15.42 -13.55 1.73
N ALA A 120 -14.27 -13.04 2.15
CA ALA A 120 -13.45 -13.66 3.18
C ALA A 120 -14.10 -13.62 4.60
N GLY A 121 -14.77 -12.53 4.93
CA GLY A 121 -15.32 -12.33 6.28
C GLY A 121 -14.26 -12.07 7.35
N VAL A 122 -13.00 -11.90 6.95
CA VAL A 122 -11.85 -11.48 7.76
C VAL A 122 -11.12 -10.36 7.04
N PRO A 123 -10.28 -9.54 7.73
CA PRO A 123 -9.53 -8.48 7.08
C PRO A 123 -8.66 -8.98 5.94
N VAL A 124 -8.69 -8.25 4.82
CA VAL A 124 -7.84 -8.50 3.65
C VAL A 124 -6.92 -7.29 3.43
N TRP A 125 -5.63 -7.57 3.22
CA TRP A 125 -4.59 -6.55 3.01
C TRP A 125 -3.98 -6.68 1.62
N ASN A 126 -3.94 -5.56 0.90
CA ASN A 126 -3.32 -5.48 -0.42
C ASN A 126 -1.80 -5.30 -0.28
N GLY A 127 -1.04 -6.36 -0.50
CA GLY A 127 0.42 -6.36 -0.55
C GLY A 127 0.98 -5.76 -1.86
N LEU A 128 0.24 -5.85 -2.95
CA LEU A 128 0.40 -5.16 -4.25
C LEU A 128 -0.61 -5.70 -5.26
N THR A 129 -1.22 -4.81 -6.01
CA THR A 129 -1.90 -5.10 -7.29
C THR A 129 -1.27 -4.30 -8.43
N ASN A 130 -1.79 -4.43 -9.65
CA ASN A 130 -1.38 -3.57 -10.77
C ASN A 130 -1.69 -2.09 -10.50
N GLU A 131 -2.79 -1.83 -9.80
CA GLU A 131 -3.33 -0.49 -9.58
C GLU A 131 -2.83 0.18 -8.32
N TYR A 132 -2.57 -0.59 -7.22
CA TYR A 132 -2.23 -0.02 -5.91
C TYR A 132 -1.21 -0.85 -5.12
N HIS A 133 -0.46 -0.15 -4.26
CA HIS A 133 0.47 -0.73 -3.29
C HIS A 133 0.42 0.04 -1.96
N PRO A 134 -0.71 -0.05 -1.20
CA PRO A 134 -0.92 0.82 -0.05
C PRO A 134 0.05 0.58 1.10
N THR A 135 0.51 -0.65 1.30
CA THR A 135 1.48 -0.98 2.36
C THR A 135 2.85 -0.32 2.12
N GLN A 136 3.28 -0.20 0.86
CA GLN A 136 4.49 0.54 0.52
C GLN A 136 4.35 2.02 0.85
N MET A 137 3.18 2.60 0.65
CA MET A 137 2.94 4.01 0.93
C MET A 137 3.11 4.35 2.41
N LEU A 138 2.70 3.47 3.33
CA LEU A 138 2.95 3.67 4.75
C LEU A 138 4.45 3.68 5.07
N ALA A 139 5.22 2.80 4.43
CA ALA A 139 6.68 2.75 4.60
C ALA A 139 7.35 4.02 4.03
N ASP A 140 6.92 4.48 2.86
CA ASP A 140 7.47 5.67 2.21
C ASP A 140 7.14 6.94 3.01
N LEU A 141 5.88 7.12 3.43
CA LEU A 141 5.47 8.24 4.27
C LEU A 141 6.24 8.27 5.59
N LEU A 142 6.39 7.11 6.25
CA LEU A 142 7.16 7.03 7.49
C LEU A 142 8.63 7.38 7.27
N THR A 143 9.24 6.90 6.18
CA THR A 143 10.63 7.20 5.82
C THR A 143 10.83 8.71 5.57
N ILE A 144 9.90 9.33 4.83
CA ILE A 144 9.95 10.78 4.57
C ILE A 144 9.82 11.55 5.88
N GLU A 145 8.86 11.17 6.73
CA GLU A 145 8.66 11.84 8.01
C GLU A 145 9.85 11.67 8.98
N GLU A 146 10.49 10.52 8.98
CA GLU A 146 11.72 10.31 9.78
C GLU A 146 12.88 11.18 9.31
N GLN A 147 12.94 11.48 7.99
CA GLN A 147 14.00 12.31 7.42
C GLN A 147 13.74 13.81 7.60
N PHE A 148 12.49 14.26 7.42
CA PHE A 148 12.15 15.68 7.41
C PHE A 148 11.44 16.17 8.68
N GLY A 149 10.95 15.27 9.51
CA GLY A 149 10.20 15.58 10.73
C GLY A 149 8.71 15.87 10.50
N HIS A 150 8.27 15.97 9.26
CA HIS A 150 6.87 16.24 8.85
C HIS A 150 6.59 15.71 7.45
N LEU A 151 5.31 15.68 7.06
CA LEU A 151 4.86 15.33 5.71
C LEU A 151 4.29 16.54 4.98
N GLU A 152 3.53 17.38 5.68
CA GLU A 152 2.86 18.54 5.09
C GLU A 152 3.86 19.49 4.41
N GLY A 153 3.54 19.88 3.15
CA GLY A 153 4.38 20.77 2.35
C GLY A 153 5.58 20.11 1.68
N ILE A 154 5.92 18.85 1.96
CA ILE A 154 7.01 18.11 1.28
C ILE A 154 6.67 17.95 -0.21
N ARG A 155 7.64 18.21 -1.06
CA ARG A 155 7.54 18.10 -2.53
C ARG A 155 8.15 16.79 -3.00
N LEU A 156 7.30 15.86 -3.41
CA LEU A 156 7.72 14.58 -3.96
C LEU A 156 7.53 14.56 -5.48
N THR A 157 8.61 14.29 -6.21
CA THR A 157 8.56 14.07 -7.65
C THR A 157 8.79 12.59 -7.97
N TYR A 158 7.79 11.97 -8.58
CA TYR A 158 7.86 10.62 -9.11
C TYR A 158 8.29 10.65 -10.57
N MET A 159 9.35 9.92 -10.91
CA MET A 159 9.90 9.83 -12.27
C MET A 159 9.81 8.39 -12.76
N GLY A 160 9.04 8.17 -13.82
CA GLY A 160 8.79 6.86 -14.42
C GLY A 160 7.34 6.69 -14.84
N ASP A 161 6.93 5.44 -15.07
CA ASP A 161 5.55 5.12 -15.45
C ASP A 161 4.58 5.33 -14.27
N ALA A 162 3.82 6.41 -14.31
CA ALA A 162 2.91 6.80 -13.24
C ALA A 162 1.49 6.24 -13.38
N ARG A 163 1.23 5.37 -14.37
CA ARG A 163 -0.12 4.82 -14.65
C ARG A 163 -0.56 3.73 -13.68
N TYR A 164 0.38 3.09 -12.98
CA TYR A 164 0.17 1.87 -12.21
C TYR A 164 0.39 2.09 -10.70
N ASN A 165 0.57 0.99 -9.98
CA ASN A 165 0.50 0.93 -8.51
C ASN A 165 1.32 1.99 -7.78
N MET A 166 2.59 2.22 -8.15
CA MET A 166 3.44 3.17 -7.44
C MET A 166 3.02 4.62 -7.70
N GLY A 167 2.83 5.01 -8.97
CA GLY A 167 2.38 6.35 -9.32
C GLY A 167 1.01 6.68 -8.72
N ASN A 168 0.06 5.77 -8.85
CA ASN A 168 -1.29 5.92 -8.31
C ASN A 168 -1.28 6.05 -6.78
N SER A 169 -0.57 5.15 -6.11
CA SER A 169 -0.57 5.11 -4.64
C SER A 169 0.18 6.29 -4.02
N LEU A 170 1.32 6.71 -4.60
CA LEU A 170 2.06 7.89 -4.16
C LEU A 170 1.21 9.16 -4.33
N MET A 171 0.52 9.31 -5.47
CA MET A 171 -0.35 10.45 -5.72
C MET A 171 -1.48 10.54 -4.67
N ILE A 172 -2.13 9.41 -4.34
CA ILE A 172 -3.15 9.34 -3.28
C ILE A 172 -2.55 9.68 -1.91
N ALA A 173 -1.43 9.05 -1.56
CA ALA A 173 -0.77 9.27 -0.28
C ALA A 173 -0.38 10.74 -0.08
N CYS A 174 0.30 11.33 -1.06
CA CYS A 174 0.71 12.73 -1.02
C CYS A 174 -0.48 13.68 -0.92
N SER A 175 -1.51 13.47 -1.76
CA SER A 175 -2.69 14.34 -1.78
C SER A 175 -3.46 14.33 -0.46
N LYS A 176 -3.53 13.18 0.23
CA LYS A 176 -4.19 13.09 1.55
C LYS A 176 -3.36 13.64 2.69
N MET A 177 -2.03 13.57 2.60
CA MET A 177 -1.14 13.98 3.68
C MET A 177 -0.58 15.41 3.53
N GLY A 178 -1.19 16.24 2.68
CA GLY A 178 -0.80 17.65 2.51
C GLY A 178 0.55 17.84 1.82
N MET A 179 1.02 16.83 1.08
CA MET A 179 2.25 16.88 0.29
C MET A 179 1.97 17.37 -1.14
N HIS A 180 3.01 17.86 -1.80
CA HIS A 180 2.96 18.23 -3.22
C HIS A 180 3.50 17.08 -4.07
N PHE A 181 2.66 16.50 -4.91
CA PHE A 181 3.04 15.39 -5.80
C PHE A 181 3.24 15.89 -7.23
N THR A 182 4.37 15.52 -7.83
CA THR A 182 4.65 15.76 -9.25
C THR A 182 4.90 14.43 -9.95
N ALA A 183 4.08 14.07 -10.95
CA ALA A 183 4.41 13.01 -11.90
C ALA A 183 5.20 13.61 -13.06
N CYS A 184 6.48 13.27 -13.14
CA CYS A 184 7.38 13.71 -14.21
C CYS A 184 7.67 12.54 -15.15
N ALA A 185 6.93 12.50 -16.27
CA ALA A 185 6.96 11.40 -17.24
C ALA A 185 6.49 11.88 -18.62
N PRO A 186 6.76 11.13 -19.70
CA PRO A 186 6.05 11.33 -20.96
C PRO A 186 4.52 11.26 -20.75
N LYS A 187 3.77 12.02 -21.52
CA LYS A 187 2.32 12.20 -21.35
C LYS A 187 1.53 10.88 -21.39
N GLU A 188 1.97 9.91 -22.17
CA GLU A 188 1.39 8.56 -22.26
C GLU A 188 1.57 7.73 -20.98
N TYR A 189 2.43 8.16 -20.05
CA TYR A 189 2.70 7.53 -18.75
C TYR A 189 2.09 8.31 -17.57
N PHE A 190 1.26 9.30 -17.83
CA PHE A 190 0.54 9.99 -16.77
C PHE A 190 -0.54 9.11 -16.14
N PRO A 191 -0.87 9.32 -14.86
CA PRO A 191 -1.96 8.62 -14.19
C PRO A 191 -3.30 8.83 -14.91
N ASN A 192 -4.25 7.96 -14.62
CA ASN A 192 -5.64 8.08 -15.10
C ASN A 192 -6.24 9.43 -14.67
N LYS A 193 -6.94 10.11 -15.60
CA LYS A 193 -7.51 11.44 -15.37
C LYS A 193 -8.54 11.49 -14.24
N GLU A 194 -9.31 10.43 -14.07
CA GLU A 194 -10.32 10.34 -13.00
C GLU A 194 -9.65 10.26 -11.64
N LEU A 195 -8.57 9.48 -11.53
CA LEU A 195 -7.79 9.41 -10.31
C LEU A 195 -7.06 10.74 -10.03
N VAL A 196 -6.55 11.42 -11.04
CA VAL A 196 -5.94 12.75 -10.89
C VAL A 196 -6.96 13.73 -10.32
N ALA A 197 -8.17 13.81 -10.90
CA ALA A 197 -9.23 14.70 -10.43
C ALA A 197 -9.62 14.43 -8.97
N LEU A 198 -9.74 13.14 -8.59
CA LEU A 198 -10.01 12.75 -7.20
C LEU A 198 -8.87 13.18 -6.25
N CYS A 199 -7.62 13.00 -6.66
CA CYS A 199 -6.46 13.42 -5.86
C CYS A 199 -6.32 14.94 -5.77
N GLU A 200 -6.74 15.68 -6.79
CA GLU A 200 -6.82 17.16 -6.73
C GLU A 200 -7.84 17.63 -5.69
N GLU A 201 -8.95 16.92 -5.52
CA GLU A 201 -9.93 17.20 -4.45
C GLU A 201 -9.31 16.95 -3.07
N TYR A 202 -8.67 15.79 -2.85
CA TYR A 202 -7.96 15.51 -1.61
C TYR A 202 -6.87 16.57 -1.31
N ALA A 203 -6.12 16.97 -2.33
CA ALA A 203 -5.06 17.97 -2.19
C ALA A 203 -5.60 19.36 -1.79
N LYS A 204 -6.79 19.76 -2.30
CA LYS A 204 -7.46 21.00 -1.88
C LYS A 204 -7.82 20.99 -0.40
N GLU A 205 -8.29 19.85 0.11
CA GLU A 205 -8.67 19.70 1.52
C GLU A 205 -7.45 19.67 2.44
N SER A 206 -6.38 19.02 2.04
CA SER A 206 -5.16 18.81 2.84
C SER A 206 -4.12 19.94 2.73
N GLY A 207 -4.24 20.84 1.74
CA GLY A 207 -3.24 21.86 1.45
C GLY A 207 -2.11 21.40 0.52
N GLY A 208 -2.19 20.21 -0.07
CA GLY A 208 -1.25 19.69 -1.05
C GLY A 208 -1.50 20.18 -2.49
N SER A 209 -0.83 19.57 -3.45
CA SER A 209 -1.06 19.82 -4.90
C SER A 209 -0.64 18.62 -5.75
N ILE A 210 -1.26 18.52 -6.95
CA ILE A 210 -0.88 17.54 -7.98
C ILE A 210 -0.39 18.28 -9.21
N THR A 211 0.76 17.85 -9.75
CA THR A 211 1.36 18.40 -10.96
C THR A 211 1.74 17.26 -11.91
N LEU A 212 1.42 17.41 -13.19
CA LEU A 212 1.84 16.51 -14.24
C LEU A 212 2.73 17.27 -15.22
N THR A 213 3.93 16.79 -15.52
CA THR A 213 4.86 17.47 -16.42
C THR A 213 5.75 16.49 -17.18
N GLU A 214 6.08 16.85 -18.43
CA GLU A 214 7.10 16.18 -19.24
C GLU A 214 8.48 16.85 -19.10
N ASP A 215 8.53 18.07 -18.55
CA ASP A 215 9.76 18.82 -18.36
C ASP A 215 10.49 18.36 -17.08
N VAL A 216 11.56 17.60 -17.27
CA VAL A 216 12.39 17.06 -16.17
C VAL A 216 12.95 18.18 -15.29
N LYS A 217 13.38 19.31 -15.86
CA LYS A 217 13.96 20.40 -15.07
C LYS A 217 12.90 21.09 -14.22
N ALA A 218 11.72 21.31 -14.77
CA ALA A 218 10.59 21.88 -14.04
C ALA A 218 10.08 20.91 -12.97
N GLY A 219 9.95 19.61 -13.30
CA GLY A 219 9.43 18.59 -12.41
C GLY A 219 10.34 18.27 -11.23
N THR A 220 11.66 18.42 -11.38
CA THR A 220 12.63 18.15 -10.31
C THR A 220 13.07 19.41 -9.55
N LYS A 221 12.66 20.58 -10.03
CA LYS A 221 13.02 21.84 -9.38
C LYS A 221 12.40 21.93 -7.98
N ASP A 222 13.23 22.22 -7.01
CA ASP A 222 12.84 22.38 -5.60
C ASP A 222 12.17 21.13 -5.00
N ALA A 223 12.36 19.93 -5.58
CA ALA A 223 11.90 18.68 -5.04
C ALA A 223 12.68 18.29 -3.78
N ASP A 224 11.98 17.97 -2.69
CA ASP A 224 12.57 17.45 -1.44
C ASP A 224 12.86 15.96 -1.58
N VAL A 225 11.99 15.24 -2.32
CA VAL A 225 12.07 13.80 -2.55
C VAL A 225 12.00 13.50 -4.04
N LEU A 226 13.00 12.79 -4.56
CA LEU A 226 12.96 12.19 -5.88
C LEU A 226 12.70 10.70 -5.75
N TYR A 227 11.61 10.24 -6.34
CA TYR A 227 11.21 8.84 -6.33
C TYR A 227 11.25 8.26 -7.74
N THR A 228 11.81 7.09 -7.90
CA THR A 228 11.80 6.35 -9.16
C THR A 228 11.56 4.88 -8.91
N ASP A 229 10.91 4.23 -9.84
CA ASP A 229 10.73 2.78 -9.92
C ASP A 229 11.17 2.32 -11.32
N VAL A 230 10.59 1.28 -11.88
CA VAL A 230 10.86 0.86 -13.25
C VAL A 230 10.39 1.92 -14.25
N TRP A 231 11.14 2.10 -15.35
CA TRP A 231 10.79 3.09 -16.39
C TRP A 231 9.50 2.75 -17.13
N VAL A 232 9.23 1.45 -17.29
CA VAL A 232 7.96 0.93 -17.81
C VAL A 232 7.49 -0.13 -16.85
N SER A 233 6.33 0.09 -16.24
CA SER A 233 5.75 -0.83 -15.27
C SER A 233 5.32 -2.14 -15.93
N MET A 234 5.43 -3.23 -15.19
CA MET A 234 4.93 -4.54 -15.59
C MET A 234 3.44 -4.71 -15.23
N GLY A 235 2.66 -3.66 -15.45
CA GLY A 235 1.22 -3.67 -15.25
C GLY A 235 0.49 -4.73 -16.05
#